data_e77b61fd5017533a83b662ee0733edc9
#
_entry.id   e77b61fd5017533a83b662ee0733edc9
#
_cell.length_a   1.000
_cell.length_b   1.000
_cell.length_c   1.000
_cell.angle_alpha   90.00
_cell.angle_beta   90.00
_cell.angle_gamma   90.00
#
_symmetry.space_group_name_H-M   'P 1'
#
loop_
_entity.id
_entity.type
_entity.pdbx_description
1 polymer ?
#
loop_
_entity_poly.entity_id
_entity_poly.type
_entity_poly.pdbx_seq_one_letter_code
_entity_poly.pdbx_strand_id
1 'polypeptide(L)'
;MKTAFLGASLAAIVGSVATADVTYSFTNQTWTGFNFTEAYTAGGLSGTLTGATVNATLNASTGFTYADDLTVYVAGSPLALGGALQCGGYSNLSALQRYSWANGGSSTPGTTVSGTVNFTTGINMTGSTNSVWIGNGYGAAGTSGTFTGSITLLGVTAVPAPGAIALVGLAGLVGRRRRS
;
A
#
# COMPACT_ATOMS: atom_id res chain seq x y z
N MET A 1 -36.52 27.33 45.83
CA MET A 1 -35.22 26.96 45.24
C MET A 1 -35.50 26.17 43.98
N LYS A 2 -35.22 26.73 42.80
CA LYS A 2 -35.36 26.05 41.51
C LYS A 2 -33.97 25.72 41.02
N THR A 3 -33.62 24.43 41.02
CA THR A 3 -32.35 23.93 40.48
C THR A 3 -32.52 23.77 38.95
N ALA A 4 -31.79 24.57 38.19
CA ALA A 4 -31.69 24.43 36.75
C ALA A 4 -30.56 23.39 36.41
N PHE A 5 -30.97 22.28 35.76
CA PHE A 5 -30.02 21.33 35.18
C PHE A 5 -29.52 21.87 33.83
N LEU A 6 -28.24 22.24 33.75
CA LEU A 6 -27.56 22.52 32.49
C LEU A 6 -27.20 21.18 31.86
N GLY A 7 -27.93 20.76 30.84
CA GLY A 7 -27.55 19.63 30.01
C GLY A 7 -26.40 20.04 29.05
N ALA A 8 -25.20 19.50 29.24
CA ALA A 8 -24.13 19.65 28.30
C ALA A 8 -24.34 18.68 27.12
N SER A 9 -24.71 19.20 25.96
CA SER A 9 -24.76 18.44 24.72
C SER A 9 -23.34 18.20 24.23
N LEU A 10 -22.92 16.95 24.26
CA LEU A 10 -21.67 16.49 23.64
C LEU A 10 -21.92 16.36 22.12
N ALA A 11 -21.55 17.38 21.36
CA ALA A 11 -21.56 17.30 19.91
C ALA A 11 -20.42 16.36 19.47
N ALA A 12 -20.75 15.16 19.01
CA ALA A 12 -19.81 14.28 18.34
C ALA A 12 -19.44 14.90 16.99
N ILE A 13 -18.23 15.42 16.90
CA ILE A 13 -17.64 15.84 15.62
C ILE A 13 -17.31 14.55 14.86
N VAL A 14 -18.19 14.13 13.98
CA VAL A 14 -17.90 13.11 12.97
C VAL A 14 -17.04 13.81 11.91
N GLY A 15 -15.73 13.86 12.14
CA GLY A 15 -14.79 14.27 11.12
C GLY A 15 -14.87 13.28 9.97
N SER A 16 -15.18 13.75 8.76
CA SER A 16 -14.97 12.98 7.54
C SER A 16 -13.48 12.64 7.47
N VAL A 17 -13.16 11.35 7.59
CA VAL A 17 -11.79 10.89 7.36
C VAL A 17 -11.53 11.11 5.87
N ALA A 18 -10.77 12.14 5.53
CA ALA A 18 -10.24 12.28 4.18
C ALA A 18 -9.43 11.00 3.90
N THR A 19 -9.81 10.23 2.90
CA THR A 19 -9.02 9.11 2.43
C THR A 19 -7.75 9.70 1.83
N ALA A 20 -6.65 9.63 2.56
CA ALA A 20 -5.35 10.02 2.06
C ALA A 20 -4.71 8.80 1.42
N ASP A 21 -4.15 8.99 0.23
CA ASP A 21 -3.40 7.94 -0.45
C ASP A 21 -2.10 7.64 0.31
N VAL A 22 -1.62 6.41 0.23
CA VAL A 22 -0.40 5.97 0.92
C VAL A 22 0.65 5.54 -0.10
N THR A 23 1.88 6.03 0.07
CA THR A 23 2.98 5.77 -0.86
C THR A 23 4.06 4.90 -0.22
N TYR A 24 4.44 3.84 -0.93
CA TYR A 24 5.62 3.03 -0.66
C TYR A 24 6.72 3.39 -1.64
N SER A 25 7.87 3.86 -1.12
CA SER A 25 9.03 4.25 -1.92
C SER A 25 10.18 3.27 -1.74
N PHE A 26 10.94 3.05 -2.80
CA PHE A 26 12.10 2.16 -2.81
C PHE A 26 13.23 2.75 -3.67
N THR A 27 14.47 2.47 -3.26
CA THR A 27 15.67 2.94 -3.97
C THR A 27 16.64 1.78 -4.16
N ASN A 28 16.97 1.49 -5.41
CA ASN A 28 17.82 0.37 -5.80
C ASN A 28 17.42 -0.97 -5.15
N GLN A 29 16.11 -1.16 -4.99
CA GLN A 29 15.59 -2.41 -4.44
C GLN A 29 15.63 -3.50 -5.50
N THR A 30 16.27 -4.62 -5.16
CA THR A 30 16.37 -5.80 -6.04
C THR A 30 15.43 -6.88 -5.55
N TRP A 31 14.64 -7.42 -6.49
CA TRP A 31 13.84 -8.63 -6.29
C TRP A 31 14.31 -9.69 -7.29
N THR A 32 14.65 -10.87 -6.79
CA THR A 32 15.17 -11.99 -7.60
C THR A 32 14.09 -13.06 -7.73
N GLY A 33 13.81 -13.46 -8.98
CA GLY A 33 12.73 -14.38 -9.28
C GLY A 33 11.39 -13.80 -8.82
N PHE A 34 10.46 -14.68 -8.51
CA PHE A 34 9.16 -14.34 -7.97
C PHE A 34 9.27 -14.02 -6.46
N ASN A 35 9.65 -12.78 -6.14
CA ASN A 35 9.92 -12.35 -4.78
C ASN A 35 9.27 -10.98 -4.50
N PHE A 36 8.82 -10.80 -3.25
CA PHE A 36 8.09 -9.63 -2.81
C PHE A 36 8.55 -9.18 -1.42
N THR A 37 8.44 -7.88 -1.18
CA THR A 37 8.54 -7.27 0.14
C THR A 37 7.13 -6.96 0.66
N GLU A 38 6.85 -7.27 1.91
CA GLU A 38 5.62 -6.83 2.57
C GLU A 38 5.69 -5.33 2.82
N ALA A 39 4.98 -4.56 2.00
CA ALA A 39 4.95 -3.11 2.11
C ALA A 39 4.04 -2.65 3.25
N TYR A 40 2.90 -3.33 3.43
CA TYR A 40 1.96 -3.09 4.52
C TYR A 40 1.42 -4.42 5.03
N THR A 41 1.56 -4.65 6.33
CA THR A 41 1.06 -5.85 7.01
C THR A 41 -0.47 -5.89 7.06
N ALA A 42 -1.03 -7.05 7.30
CA ALA A 42 -2.46 -7.22 7.57
C ALA A 42 -2.92 -6.25 8.69
N GLY A 43 -4.00 -5.52 8.43
CA GLY A 43 -4.49 -4.47 9.33
C GLY A 43 -3.67 -3.18 9.37
N GLY A 44 -2.55 -3.09 8.63
CA GLY A 44 -1.70 -1.89 8.56
C GLY A 44 -2.28 -0.76 7.69
N LEU A 45 -3.36 -1.03 6.96
CA LEU A 45 -4.10 -0.05 6.17
C LEU A 45 -5.56 0.01 6.60
N SER A 46 -6.17 1.20 6.44
CA SER A 46 -7.60 1.44 6.64
C SER A 46 -8.18 2.17 5.44
N GLY A 47 -9.42 1.89 5.11
CA GLY A 47 -10.14 2.43 3.96
C GLY A 47 -10.41 1.40 2.88
N THR A 48 -10.81 1.85 1.71
CA THR A 48 -11.07 1.01 0.54
C THR A 48 -10.02 1.29 -0.52
N LEU A 49 -9.19 0.29 -0.82
CA LEU A 49 -8.19 0.37 -1.88
C LEU A 49 -8.91 0.36 -3.23
N THR A 50 -8.86 1.48 -3.95
CA THR A 50 -9.60 1.71 -5.20
C THR A 50 -8.71 1.76 -6.43
N GLY A 51 -7.39 1.81 -6.26
CA GLY A 51 -6.44 1.87 -7.35
C GLY A 51 -5.01 1.88 -6.88
N ALA A 52 -4.09 1.92 -7.84
CA ALA A 52 -2.68 2.10 -7.60
C ALA A 52 -2.04 2.98 -8.70
N THR A 53 -1.13 3.84 -8.28
CA THR A 53 -0.27 4.62 -9.19
C THR A 53 1.15 4.12 -9.06
N VAL A 54 1.81 3.83 -10.17
CA VAL A 54 3.23 3.48 -10.24
C VAL A 54 4.03 4.61 -10.88
N ASN A 55 5.22 4.84 -10.35
CA ASN A 55 6.25 5.66 -10.98
C ASN A 55 7.61 5.10 -10.57
N ALA A 56 8.18 4.25 -11.42
CA ALA A 56 9.42 3.54 -11.11
C ALA A 56 10.28 3.34 -12.35
N THR A 57 11.59 3.24 -12.13
CA THR A 57 12.60 2.98 -13.15
C THR A 57 13.25 1.65 -12.86
N LEU A 58 13.38 0.80 -13.86
CA LEU A 58 14.17 -0.42 -13.85
C LEU A 58 15.64 -0.05 -14.03
N ASN A 59 16.44 -0.11 -12.96
CA ASN A 59 17.85 0.28 -12.98
C ASN A 59 18.76 -0.85 -13.52
N ALA A 60 18.36 -2.10 -13.25
CA ALA A 60 19.05 -3.28 -13.75
C ALA A 60 18.07 -4.43 -13.94
N SER A 61 18.32 -5.29 -14.92
CA SER A 61 17.52 -6.45 -15.23
C SER A 61 18.40 -7.65 -15.55
N THR A 62 17.94 -8.83 -15.14
CA THR A 62 18.52 -10.12 -15.52
C THR A 62 17.40 -11.05 -15.97
N GLY A 63 17.64 -11.81 -17.06
CA GLY A 63 16.71 -12.84 -17.52
C GLY A 63 15.35 -12.30 -18.01
N PHE A 64 15.34 -11.15 -18.67
CA PHE A 64 14.13 -10.54 -19.25
C PHE A 64 13.08 -10.06 -18.24
N THR A 65 13.48 -9.67 -17.04
CA THR A 65 12.59 -8.91 -16.15
C THR A 65 12.32 -7.53 -16.76
N TYR A 66 11.06 -7.21 -17.00
CA TYR A 66 10.61 -5.95 -17.58
C TYR A 66 10.26 -4.94 -16.49
N ALA A 67 10.19 -3.65 -16.83
CA ALA A 67 9.82 -2.64 -15.86
C ALA A 67 8.38 -2.82 -15.35
N ASP A 68 7.46 -3.30 -16.20
CA ASP A 68 6.07 -3.61 -15.84
C ASP A 68 5.88 -4.94 -15.09
N ASP A 69 6.96 -5.71 -14.89
CA ASP A 69 6.97 -6.84 -13.94
C ASP A 69 6.95 -6.38 -12.47
N LEU A 70 7.17 -5.09 -12.22
CA LEU A 70 6.94 -4.52 -10.90
C LEU A 70 5.45 -4.68 -10.52
N THR A 71 5.20 -5.38 -9.43
CA THR A 71 3.86 -5.86 -9.09
C THR A 71 3.43 -5.39 -7.71
N VAL A 72 2.15 -4.99 -7.61
CA VAL A 72 1.40 -4.88 -6.35
C VAL A 72 0.53 -6.13 -6.22
N TYR A 73 0.64 -6.81 -5.09
CA TYR A 73 -0.16 -7.99 -4.79
C TYR A 73 -0.84 -7.85 -3.42
N VAL A 74 -2.14 -8.14 -3.35
CA VAL A 74 -2.94 -8.07 -2.11
C VAL A 74 -3.41 -9.47 -1.77
N ALA A 75 -2.82 -10.03 -0.72
CA ALA A 75 -3.12 -11.38 -0.24
C ALA A 75 -2.59 -11.60 1.18
N GLY A 76 -3.01 -12.67 1.83
CA GLY A 76 -2.44 -13.10 3.11
C GLY A 76 -0.97 -13.56 3.01
N SER A 77 -0.51 -13.94 1.80
CA SER A 77 0.87 -14.31 1.49
C SER A 77 1.18 -13.98 0.04
N PRO A 78 2.42 -13.57 -0.31
CA PRO A 78 2.79 -13.23 -1.68
C PRO A 78 2.75 -14.41 -2.64
N LEU A 79 2.84 -15.62 -2.12
CA LEU A 79 2.78 -16.86 -2.91
C LEU A 79 1.41 -17.55 -2.84
N ALA A 80 0.44 -16.96 -2.16
CA ALA A 80 -0.89 -17.53 -2.05
C ALA A 80 -1.63 -17.39 -3.39
N LEU A 81 -2.08 -18.52 -3.93
CA LEU A 81 -3.06 -18.52 -5.01
C LEU A 81 -4.37 -17.95 -4.50
N GLY A 82 -5.07 -17.17 -5.34
CA GLY A 82 -6.38 -16.62 -4.99
C GLY A 82 -6.32 -15.34 -4.17
N GLY A 83 -5.25 -14.55 -4.27
CA GLY A 83 -5.20 -13.21 -3.69
C GLY A 83 -6.32 -12.31 -4.18
N ALA A 84 -6.60 -11.24 -3.45
CA ALA A 84 -7.67 -10.29 -3.81
C ALA A 84 -7.32 -9.48 -5.06
N LEU A 85 -6.03 -9.16 -5.26
CA LEU A 85 -5.57 -8.31 -6.36
C LEU A 85 -4.16 -8.67 -6.80
N GLN A 86 -3.92 -8.56 -8.11
CA GLN A 86 -2.61 -8.41 -8.74
C GLN A 86 -2.66 -7.22 -9.69
N CYS A 87 -1.73 -6.28 -9.55
CA CYS A 87 -1.53 -5.17 -10.49
C CYS A 87 -0.07 -5.13 -10.92
N GLY A 88 0.18 -5.24 -12.23
CA GLY A 88 1.50 -5.43 -12.82
C GLY A 88 1.96 -6.89 -12.80
N GLY A 89 3.13 -7.12 -13.43
CA GLY A 89 3.78 -8.42 -13.50
C GLY A 89 3.18 -9.37 -14.52
N TYR A 90 4.04 -10.30 -14.95
CA TYR A 90 3.67 -11.35 -15.89
C TYR A 90 3.04 -12.58 -15.21
N SER A 91 3.17 -12.69 -13.91
CA SER A 91 2.88 -13.92 -13.19
C SER A 91 1.40 -14.32 -13.21
N ASN A 92 1.19 -15.62 -13.18
CA ASN A 92 -0.10 -16.30 -13.14
C ASN A 92 -0.64 -16.47 -11.71
N LEU A 93 -0.39 -15.53 -10.79
CA LEU A 93 -1.10 -15.56 -9.52
C LEU A 93 -2.59 -15.46 -9.80
N SER A 94 -3.34 -16.43 -9.32
CA SER A 94 -4.78 -16.48 -9.51
C SER A 94 -5.49 -15.47 -8.61
N ALA A 95 -5.20 -14.17 -8.81
CA ALA A 95 -5.90 -13.12 -8.09
C ALA A 95 -7.32 -12.93 -8.63
N LEU A 96 -8.26 -12.57 -7.76
CA LEU A 96 -9.65 -12.28 -8.12
C LEU A 96 -9.75 -11.09 -9.08
N GLN A 97 -8.89 -10.12 -8.94
CA GLN A 97 -8.76 -8.98 -9.85
C GLN A 97 -7.33 -8.91 -10.37
N ARG A 98 -7.18 -8.70 -11.67
CA ARG A 98 -5.88 -8.59 -12.33
C ARG A 98 -5.84 -7.38 -13.25
N TYR A 99 -4.75 -6.62 -13.14
CA TYR A 99 -4.50 -5.42 -13.93
C TYR A 99 -3.07 -5.41 -14.42
N SER A 100 -2.83 -4.73 -15.55
CA SER A 100 -1.49 -4.48 -16.08
C SER A 100 -1.21 -2.99 -16.07
N TRP A 101 0.06 -2.63 -15.93
CA TRP A 101 0.48 -1.25 -16.15
C TRP A 101 0.37 -0.92 -17.64
N ALA A 102 0.15 0.36 -17.94
CA ALA A 102 -0.06 0.81 -19.33
C ALA A 102 1.24 0.82 -20.16
N ASN A 103 2.40 0.79 -19.51
CA ASN A 103 3.71 0.84 -20.15
C ASN A 103 4.76 0.08 -19.31
N GLY A 104 6.03 0.10 -19.74
CA GLY A 104 7.12 -0.57 -19.02
C GLY A 104 7.54 -1.92 -19.63
N GLY A 105 6.96 -2.33 -20.73
CA GLY A 105 7.20 -3.62 -21.41
C GLY A 105 8.60 -3.75 -22.03
N SER A 106 9.67 -3.43 -21.29
CA SER A 106 11.04 -3.59 -21.69
C SER A 106 11.93 -3.95 -20.50
N SER A 107 12.94 -4.81 -20.76
CA SER A 107 13.99 -5.19 -19.81
C SER A 107 15.23 -4.30 -19.87
N THR A 108 15.23 -3.28 -20.72
CA THR A 108 16.38 -2.38 -20.85
C THR A 108 16.51 -1.51 -19.60
N PRO A 109 17.68 -1.46 -18.92
CA PRO A 109 17.93 -0.53 -17.83
C PRO A 109 17.63 0.91 -18.23
N GLY A 110 17.00 1.67 -17.34
CA GLY A 110 16.47 3.00 -17.60
C GLY A 110 15.01 3.03 -18.07
N THR A 111 14.41 1.86 -18.39
CA THR A 111 12.98 1.78 -18.71
C THR A 111 12.15 2.18 -17.49
N THR A 112 11.19 3.06 -17.72
CA THR A 112 10.22 3.50 -16.70
C THR A 112 8.88 2.79 -16.87
N VAL A 113 8.25 2.48 -15.74
CA VAL A 113 6.84 2.14 -15.65
C VAL A 113 6.13 3.27 -14.91
N SER A 114 5.05 3.80 -15.48
CA SER A 114 4.30 4.90 -14.89
C SER A 114 2.83 4.83 -15.28
N GLY A 115 1.96 5.29 -14.39
CA GLY A 115 0.53 5.36 -14.65
C GLY A 115 -0.31 4.99 -13.45
N THR A 116 -1.61 5.20 -13.61
CA THR A 116 -2.62 4.88 -12.59
C THR A 116 -3.56 3.81 -13.12
N VAL A 117 -3.84 2.84 -12.29
CA VAL A 117 -4.85 1.81 -12.53
C VAL A 117 -5.94 1.95 -11.47
N ASN A 118 -7.19 2.11 -11.91
CA ASN A 118 -8.37 2.09 -11.04
C ASN A 118 -8.95 0.66 -11.03
N PHE A 119 -9.21 0.14 -9.85
CA PHE A 119 -9.74 -1.21 -9.68
C PHE A 119 -11.25 -1.22 -9.87
N THR A 120 -11.76 -2.19 -10.61
CA THR A 120 -13.19 -2.33 -10.89
C THR A 120 -14.00 -2.52 -9.60
N THR A 121 -13.43 -3.24 -8.64
CA THR A 121 -14.04 -3.44 -7.32
C THR A 121 -13.02 -3.02 -6.25
N GLY A 122 -13.41 -2.09 -5.39
CA GLY A 122 -12.58 -1.67 -4.26
C GLY A 122 -12.37 -2.81 -3.26
N ILE A 123 -11.21 -2.86 -2.63
CA ILE A 123 -10.86 -3.84 -1.61
C ILE A 123 -10.88 -3.18 -0.24
N ASN A 124 -11.76 -3.64 0.65
CA ASN A 124 -11.77 -3.14 2.03
C ASN A 124 -10.50 -3.61 2.77
N MET A 125 -9.65 -2.65 3.15
CA MET A 125 -8.41 -2.90 3.90
C MET A 125 -8.58 -2.71 5.40
N THR A 126 -9.68 -2.12 5.87
CA THR A 126 -9.94 -1.92 7.30
C THR A 126 -10.14 -3.26 8.01
N GLY A 127 -9.22 -3.61 8.91
CA GLY A 127 -9.23 -4.90 9.62
C GLY A 127 -9.01 -6.11 8.71
N SER A 128 -8.50 -5.91 7.50
CA SER A 128 -8.22 -6.98 6.54
C SER A 128 -7.13 -7.93 7.05
N THR A 129 -7.28 -9.21 6.75
CA THR A 129 -6.23 -10.24 6.92
C THR A 129 -5.24 -10.26 5.75
N ASN A 130 -5.47 -9.47 4.71
CA ASN A 130 -4.55 -9.34 3.60
C ASN A 130 -3.50 -8.28 3.89
N SER A 131 -2.27 -8.59 3.49
CA SER A 131 -1.14 -7.67 3.39
C SER A 131 -1.02 -7.13 1.98
N VAL A 132 -0.28 -6.03 1.82
CA VAL A 132 0.13 -5.52 0.50
C VAL A 132 1.60 -5.87 0.29
N TRP A 133 1.85 -6.57 -0.80
CA TRP A 133 3.16 -7.02 -1.23
C TRP A 133 3.59 -6.28 -2.49
N ILE A 134 4.85 -5.86 -2.54
CA ILE A 134 5.45 -5.20 -3.72
C ILE A 134 6.70 -5.95 -4.10
N GLY A 135 6.87 -6.25 -5.38
CA GLY A 135 8.02 -7.00 -5.85
C GLY A 135 8.02 -7.31 -7.33
N ASN A 136 8.82 -8.31 -7.70
CA ASN A 136 8.92 -8.78 -9.08
C ASN A 136 7.89 -9.88 -9.35
N GLY A 137 6.99 -9.63 -10.28
CA GLY A 137 5.97 -10.58 -10.72
C GLY A 137 6.42 -11.51 -11.84
N TYR A 138 7.68 -11.47 -12.26
CA TYR A 138 8.26 -12.40 -13.22
C TYR A 138 9.09 -13.46 -12.52
N GLY A 139 8.62 -14.70 -12.54
CA GLY A 139 9.10 -15.78 -11.67
C GLY A 139 10.05 -16.78 -12.30
N ALA A 140 10.59 -16.54 -13.50
CA ALA A 140 11.52 -17.48 -14.12
C ALA A 140 12.83 -17.58 -13.31
N ALA A 141 13.45 -18.76 -13.28
CA ALA A 141 14.69 -18.97 -12.59
C ALA A 141 15.81 -18.10 -13.17
N GLY A 142 16.62 -17.48 -12.30
CA GLY A 142 17.73 -16.61 -12.70
C GLY A 142 17.31 -15.20 -13.15
N THR A 143 16.03 -14.84 -13.00
CA THR A 143 15.56 -13.47 -13.29
C THR A 143 15.73 -12.56 -12.09
N SER A 144 15.95 -11.28 -12.31
CA SER A 144 15.93 -10.24 -11.28
C SER A 144 15.68 -8.87 -11.88
N GLY A 145 15.00 -8.01 -11.12
CA GLY A 145 14.86 -6.59 -11.42
C GLY A 145 15.29 -5.73 -10.24
N THR A 146 16.07 -4.68 -10.52
CA THR A 146 16.42 -3.65 -9.56
C THR A 146 15.68 -2.38 -9.91
N PHE A 147 14.89 -1.85 -8.98
CA PHE A 147 13.99 -0.73 -9.22
C PHE A 147 14.25 0.43 -8.25
N THR A 148 14.01 1.64 -8.74
CA THR A 148 13.90 2.86 -7.93
C THR A 148 12.61 3.57 -8.27
N GLY A 149 11.86 4.00 -7.28
CA GLY A 149 10.59 4.70 -7.49
C GLY A 149 9.62 4.56 -6.36
N SER A 150 8.34 4.59 -6.70
CA SER A 150 7.27 4.49 -5.72
C SER A 150 6.00 3.87 -6.31
N ILE A 151 5.20 3.33 -5.41
CA ILE A 151 3.82 2.91 -5.66
C ILE A 151 2.94 3.62 -4.65
N THR A 152 1.90 4.31 -5.14
CA THR A 152 0.87 4.95 -4.32
C THR A 152 -0.40 4.12 -4.39
N LEU A 153 -0.92 3.73 -3.24
CA LEU A 153 -2.17 3.01 -3.06
C LEU A 153 -3.29 4.03 -2.82
N LEU A 154 -4.33 4.00 -3.65
CA LEU A 154 -5.39 5.00 -3.65
C LEU A 154 -6.56 4.59 -2.75
N GLY A 155 -7.09 5.55 -1.98
CA GLY A 155 -8.27 5.36 -1.13
C GLY A 155 -8.00 4.71 0.22
N VAL A 156 -6.74 4.59 0.64
CA VAL A 156 -6.34 3.99 1.92
C VAL A 156 -5.39 4.88 2.71
N THR A 157 -5.41 4.73 4.02
CA THR A 157 -4.49 5.40 4.96
C THR A 157 -3.71 4.36 5.75
N ALA A 158 -2.47 4.68 6.14
CA ALA A 158 -1.72 3.85 7.07
C ALA A 158 -2.33 3.94 8.48
N VAL A 159 -2.52 2.79 9.12
CA VAL A 159 -2.93 2.72 10.52
C VAL A 159 -1.70 2.96 11.39
N PRO A 160 -1.69 4.01 12.23
CA PRO A 160 -0.57 4.25 13.12
C PRO A 160 -0.33 3.06 14.06
N ALA A 161 0.94 2.70 14.28
CA ALA A 161 1.27 1.69 15.26
C ALA A 161 0.71 2.06 16.65
N PRO A 162 0.21 1.09 17.44
CA PRO A 162 -0.45 1.36 18.72
C PRO A 162 0.37 2.25 19.67
N GLY A 163 1.70 2.16 19.63
CA GLY A 163 2.61 3.01 20.42
C GLY A 163 2.64 4.48 20.02
N ALA A 164 2.36 4.82 18.75
CA ALA A 164 2.34 6.20 18.29
C ALA A 164 1.16 6.98 18.89
N ILE A 165 0.00 6.35 19.03
CA ILE A 165 -1.19 6.95 19.65
C ILE A 165 -0.97 7.19 21.15
N ALA A 166 -0.30 6.27 21.83
CA ALA A 166 0.04 6.40 23.26
C ALA A 166 0.98 7.58 23.51
N LEU A 167 1.97 7.81 22.64
CA LEU A 167 2.91 8.94 22.74
C LEU A 167 2.22 10.30 22.57
N VAL A 168 1.29 10.43 21.62
CA VAL A 168 0.52 11.66 21.41
C VAL A 168 -0.39 11.93 22.61
N GLY A 169 -1.03 10.90 23.17
CA GLY A 169 -1.85 11.01 24.38
C GLY A 169 -1.03 11.48 25.61
N LEU A 170 0.15 10.94 25.82
CA LEU A 170 1.04 11.32 26.91
C LEU A 170 1.57 12.77 26.75
N ALA A 171 1.93 13.19 25.54
CA ALA A 171 2.38 14.55 25.27
C ALA A 171 1.27 15.59 25.55
N GLY A 172 0.01 15.27 25.26
CA GLY A 172 -1.15 16.10 25.57
C GLY A 172 -1.38 16.25 27.08
N LEU A 173 -1.15 15.21 27.87
CA LEU A 173 -1.29 15.24 29.33
C LEU A 173 -0.17 16.06 30.03
N VAL A 174 1.07 15.97 29.53
CA VAL A 174 2.22 16.72 30.08
C VAL A 174 2.09 18.21 29.75
N GLY A 175 1.59 18.58 28.56
CA GLY A 175 1.36 19.97 28.19
C GLY A 175 0.32 20.69 29.05
N ARG A 176 -0.64 19.98 29.60
CA ARG A 176 -1.71 20.54 30.45
C ARG A 176 -1.24 20.88 31.86
N ARG A 177 -0.18 20.24 32.36
CA ARG A 177 0.37 20.47 33.72
C ARG A 177 1.20 21.77 33.86
N ARG A 178 1.57 22.43 32.79
CA ARG A 178 2.41 23.66 32.80
C ARG A 178 1.62 24.97 32.82
N ARG A 179 0.28 24.97 32.95
CA ARG A 179 -0.56 26.16 32.95
C ARG A 179 -1.36 26.37 34.26
N SER A 180 -0.88 25.88 35.39
CA SER A 180 -1.42 26.20 36.72
C SER A 180 -0.37 26.86 37.57
#